data_013d20a3ff8d973291d4255d080a8033
#
_entry.id   013d20a3ff8d973291d4255d080a8033
#
_cell.length_a   1.000
_cell.length_b   1.000
_cell.length_c   1.000
_cell.angle_alpha   90.00
_cell.angle_beta   90.00
_cell.angle_gamma   90.00
#
_symmetry.space_group_name_H-M   'P 1'
#
loop_
_entity.id
_entity.type
_entity.pdbx_description
1 polymer ?
#
loop_
_entity_poly.entity_id
_entity_poly.type
_entity_poly.pdbx_seq_one_letter_code
_entity_poly.pdbx_strand_id
1 'polypeptide(L)'
;MKKSNLITILSLCFLVFAVILLMVFWKTPPVDSGAEADNNSVTQNDIVKIPTEKPVDTSPTETEEISMDDALFIGDSRTVGLMEYAGIDGADYFCTVGMSVYNIHKKPVSVPHVGKVTLSELLNGKKYGKIYIMLGINEVGYKFSRTVEKYQELINFIKDRQSDAVILIQANLHVSKSRSDSDKIVNNLAINKLNAELSKLADGKSIFYLDANVLFDDESGGLSADKSEDSTHLYAKYYKEWGQWIVTQTASLIGEG
;
A
#
# COMPACT_ATOMS: atom_id res chain seq x y z
N MET A 1 41.97 23.61 10.57
CA MET A 1 40.71 24.33 10.86
C MET A 1 40.42 24.17 12.35
N LYS A 2 40.20 25.26 13.07
CA LYS A 2 40.03 25.25 14.52
C LYS A 2 38.68 24.63 14.90
N LYS A 3 38.62 23.75 15.89
CA LYS A 3 37.42 23.07 16.39
C LYS A 3 36.21 24.01 16.64
N SER A 4 36.47 25.30 16.91
CA SER A 4 35.42 26.30 17.14
C SER A 4 34.57 26.60 15.89
N ASN A 5 35.13 26.54 14.68
CA ASN A 5 34.40 26.84 13.44
C ASN A 5 33.49 25.70 13.02
N LEU A 6 33.81 24.45 13.40
CA LEU A 6 32.99 23.29 13.10
C LEU A 6 31.70 23.27 13.94
N ILE A 7 31.78 23.64 15.21
CA ILE A 7 30.63 23.73 16.12
C ILE A 7 29.67 24.84 15.68
N THR A 8 30.22 25.99 15.23
CA THR A 8 29.40 27.11 14.76
C THR A 8 28.66 26.76 13.44
N ILE A 9 29.30 26.02 12.53
CA ILE A 9 28.68 25.59 11.27
C ILE A 9 27.58 24.55 11.54
N LEU A 10 27.81 23.59 12.43
CA LEU A 10 26.79 22.61 12.83
C LEU A 10 25.57 23.27 13.50
N SER A 11 25.80 24.27 14.37
CA SER A 11 24.70 25.02 15.01
C SER A 11 23.90 25.84 14.01
N LEU A 12 24.55 26.42 13.00
CA LEU A 12 23.86 27.19 11.95
C LEU A 12 23.03 26.29 11.03
N CYS A 13 23.53 25.09 10.70
CA CYS A 13 22.77 24.11 9.91
C CYS A 13 21.51 23.60 10.66
N PHE A 14 21.60 23.42 11.98
CA PHE A 14 20.46 23.01 12.79
C PHE A 14 19.38 24.10 12.86
N LEU A 15 19.78 25.38 12.96
CA LEU A 15 18.85 26.52 12.96
C LEU A 15 18.15 26.68 11.60
N VAL A 16 18.87 26.52 10.50
CA VAL A 16 18.29 26.59 9.14
C VAL A 16 17.31 25.44 8.92
N PHE A 17 17.61 24.22 9.40
CA PHE A 17 16.72 23.07 9.30
C PHE A 17 15.44 23.27 10.12
N ALA A 18 15.53 23.82 11.33
CA ALA A 18 14.38 24.14 12.17
C ALA A 18 13.47 25.22 11.56
N VAL A 19 14.05 26.24 10.91
CA VAL A 19 13.28 27.29 10.23
C VAL A 19 12.58 26.77 8.97
N ILE A 20 13.20 25.86 8.23
CA ILE A 20 12.59 25.22 7.06
C ILE A 20 11.42 24.33 7.50
N LEU A 21 11.56 23.58 8.60
CA LEU A 21 10.48 22.78 9.18
C LEU A 21 9.29 23.65 9.61
N LEU A 22 9.53 24.79 10.26
CA LEU A 22 8.49 25.73 10.67
C LEU A 22 7.80 26.40 9.46
N MET A 23 8.51 26.69 8.38
CA MET A 23 7.90 27.26 7.17
C MET A 23 7.07 26.24 6.37
N VAL A 24 7.38 24.95 6.46
CA VAL A 24 6.57 23.89 5.84
C VAL A 24 5.25 23.71 6.60
N PHE A 25 5.27 23.82 7.93
CA PHE A 25 4.06 23.76 8.74
C PHE A 25 3.14 24.99 8.61
N TRP A 26 3.65 26.14 8.22
CA TRP A 26 2.84 27.39 8.14
C TRP A 26 2.19 27.62 6.78
N LYS A 27 2.48 26.81 5.76
CA LYS A 27 1.88 26.91 4.43
C LYS A 27 0.76 25.93 4.13
N THR A 28 0.26 25.22 5.11
CA THR A 28 -0.98 24.44 4.97
C THR A 28 -2.17 25.37 5.20
N PRO A 29 -3.05 25.59 4.23
CA PRO A 29 -4.29 26.33 4.48
C PRO A 29 -5.15 25.57 5.48
N PRO A 30 -5.94 26.25 6.33
CA PRO A 30 -6.85 25.60 7.23
C PRO A 30 -7.85 24.76 6.43
N VAL A 31 -7.97 23.50 6.82
CA VAL A 31 -9.00 22.58 6.31
C VAL A 31 -10.33 23.11 6.77
N ASP A 32 -11.22 23.42 5.83
CA ASP A 32 -12.60 23.80 6.08
C ASP A 32 -13.30 22.67 6.83
N SER A 33 -13.62 22.90 8.11
CA SER A 33 -14.23 21.94 9.01
C SER A 33 -15.75 21.93 8.83
N GLY A 34 -16.21 21.58 7.64
CA GLY A 34 -17.58 21.19 7.38
C GLY A 34 -17.81 19.72 7.75
N ALA A 35 -17.55 19.33 8.99
CA ALA A 35 -17.92 18.01 9.48
C ALA A 35 -19.31 18.09 10.10
N GLU A 36 -20.33 17.78 9.33
CA GLU A 36 -21.59 17.28 9.91
C GLU A 36 -21.29 15.90 10.53
N ALA A 37 -21.35 15.86 11.85
CA ALA A 37 -21.25 14.63 12.63
C ALA A 37 -22.51 13.79 12.39
N ASP A 38 -22.40 12.76 11.57
CA ASP A 38 -23.41 11.72 11.49
C ASP A 38 -23.27 10.80 12.71
N ASN A 39 -24.06 11.11 13.74
CA ASN A 39 -24.19 10.33 14.97
C ASN A 39 -25.05 9.10 14.68
N ASN A 40 -24.50 8.11 13.99
CA ASN A 40 -25.07 6.77 14.02
C ASN A 40 -24.24 5.91 14.99
N SER A 41 -24.80 5.73 16.19
CA SER A 41 -24.35 4.77 17.18
C SER A 41 -24.47 3.37 16.61
N VAL A 42 -23.37 2.82 16.11
CA VAL A 42 -23.28 1.41 15.73
C VAL A 42 -23.16 0.61 17.02
N THR A 43 -24.21 -0.12 17.35
CA THR A 43 -24.20 -1.12 18.42
C THR A 43 -23.26 -2.27 18.03
N GLN A 44 -22.54 -2.77 19.02
CA GLN A 44 -21.40 -3.70 19.00
C GLN A 44 -21.73 -5.13 18.51
N ASN A 45 -22.80 -5.35 17.73
CA ASN A 45 -23.25 -6.69 17.37
C ASN A 45 -23.25 -7.07 15.90
N ASP A 46 -22.75 -6.23 15.00
CA ASP A 46 -22.63 -6.59 13.58
C ASP A 46 -21.19 -7.01 13.22
N ILE A 47 -20.73 -8.10 13.84
CA ILE A 47 -19.58 -8.86 13.33
C ILE A 47 -20.09 -9.65 12.15
N VAL A 48 -19.88 -9.13 10.94
CA VAL A 48 -20.02 -9.93 9.72
C VAL A 48 -19.00 -11.06 9.81
N LYS A 49 -19.48 -12.27 10.07
CA LYS A 49 -18.68 -13.49 9.97
C LYS A 49 -18.26 -13.65 8.52
N ILE A 50 -17.00 -13.36 8.22
CA ILE A 50 -16.36 -13.82 6.98
C ILE A 50 -16.35 -15.35 7.04
N PRO A 51 -16.75 -16.06 6.00
CA PRO A 51 -16.71 -17.52 6.00
C PRO A 51 -15.27 -17.98 6.17
N THR A 52 -15.00 -18.66 7.28
CA THR A 52 -13.72 -19.34 7.52
C THR A 52 -13.70 -20.55 6.59
N GLU A 53 -12.99 -20.46 5.48
CA GLU A 53 -12.69 -21.66 4.69
C GLU A 53 -11.83 -22.60 5.50
N LYS A 54 -12.14 -23.90 5.36
CA LYS A 54 -11.46 -25.00 6.04
C LYS A 54 -9.98 -25.03 5.66
N PRO A 55 -9.09 -25.54 6.55
CA PRO A 55 -7.70 -25.76 6.19
C PRO A 55 -7.61 -26.66 4.95
N VAL A 56 -7.05 -26.14 3.89
CA VAL A 56 -6.71 -26.92 2.70
C VAL A 56 -5.52 -27.81 3.07
N ASP A 57 -5.67 -29.10 2.84
CA ASP A 57 -4.65 -30.12 2.99
C ASP A 57 -3.42 -29.75 2.14
N THR A 58 -2.32 -29.40 2.79
CA THR A 58 -1.07 -29.03 2.15
C THR A 58 -0.23 -30.25 1.83
N SER A 59 -0.66 -31.02 0.86
CA SER A 59 0.28 -31.86 0.09
C SER A 59 1.00 -30.94 -0.89
N PRO A 60 2.34 -31.03 -1.07
CA PRO A 60 3.05 -30.20 -2.03
C PRO A 60 2.67 -30.62 -3.46
N THR A 61 1.65 -29.98 -4.01
CA THR A 61 1.46 -29.95 -5.46
C THR A 61 2.60 -29.11 -6.00
N GLU A 62 3.36 -29.59 -6.99
CA GLU A 62 4.31 -28.78 -7.74
C GLU A 62 3.53 -27.57 -8.30
N THR A 63 3.61 -26.46 -7.58
CA THR A 63 3.08 -25.18 -8.06
C THR A 63 3.93 -24.78 -9.25
N GLU A 64 3.36 -24.76 -10.45
CA GLU A 64 4.01 -24.16 -11.60
C GLU A 64 4.48 -22.75 -11.19
N GLU A 65 5.79 -22.52 -11.33
CA GLU A 65 6.41 -21.26 -10.93
C GLU A 65 5.93 -20.18 -11.89
N ILE A 66 5.02 -19.32 -11.43
CA ILE A 66 4.47 -18.25 -12.27
C ILE A 66 5.54 -17.19 -12.54
N SER A 67 5.77 -16.85 -13.81
CA SER A 67 6.68 -15.74 -14.16
C SER A 67 6.12 -14.42 -13.71
N MET A 68 6.99 -13.55 -13.21
CA MET A 68 6.68 -12.17 -12.82
C MET A 68 7.21 -11.13 -13.81
N ASP A 69 7.74 -11.53 -14.97
CA ASP A 69 8.32 -10.63 -15.99
C ASP A 69 7.31 -9.65 -16.61
N ASP A 70 6.04 -10.01 -16.57
CA ASP A 70 4.90 -9.19 -17.00
C ASP A 70 4.12 -8.56 -15.85
N ALA A 71 4.72 -8.54 -14.64
CA ALA A 71 4.10 -7.95 -13.47
C ALA A 71 4.47 -6.47 -13.29
N LEU A 72 3.50 -5.67 -12.85
CA LEU A 72 3.69 -4.29 -12.42
C LEU A 72 3.15 -4.11 -11.00
N PHE A 73 3.97 -3.62 -10.09
CA PHE A 73 3.57 -3.23 -8.75
C PHE A 73 3.40 -1.71 -8.67
N ILE A 74 2.22 -1.25 -8.26
CA ILE A 74 1.87 0.16 -8.08
C ILE A 74 1.60 0.39 -6.60
N GLY A 75 2.32 1.35 -5.96
CA GLY A 75 2.07 1.60 -4.55
C GLY A 75 2.95 2.62 -3.86
N ASP A 76 2.80 2.67 -2.56
CA ASP A 76 3.47 3.60 -1.65
C ASP A 76 4.79 3.04 -1.07
N SER A 77 5.19 3.53 0.11
CA SER A 77 6.42 3.11 0.80
C SER A 77 6.50 1.60 1.09
N ARG A 78 5.37 0.92 1.26
CA ARG A 78 5.34 -0.53 1.47
C ARG A 78 5.65 -1.28 0.18
N THR A 79 5.20 -0.77 -0.95
CA THR A 79 5.58 -1.29 -2.28
C THR A 79 7.04 -0.98 -2.61
N VAL A 80 7.60 0.14 -2.13
CA VAL A 80 9.06 0.39 -2.18
C VAL A 80 9.80 -0.71 -1.41
N GLY A 81 9.33 -1.10 -0.24
CA GLY A 81 9.92 -2.22 0.51
C GLY A 81 9.83 -3.56 -0.23
N LEU A 82 8.72 -3.84 -0.93
CA LEU A 82 8.63 -5.02 -1.81
C LEU A 82 9.68 -4.96 -2.92
N MET A 83 9.83 -3.83 -3.59
CA MET A 83 10.83 -3.64 -4.64
C MET A 83 12.26 -3.89 -4.14
N GLU A 84 12.58 -3.44 -2.93
CA GLU A 84 13.93 -3.50 -2.39
C GLU A 84 14.29 -4.86 -1.76
N TYR A 85 13.30 -5.57 -1.18
CA TYR A 85 13.59 -6.70 -0.29
C TYR A 85 12.81 -7.98 -0.59
N ALA A 86 11.79 -7.97 -1.45
CA ALA A 86 10.95 -9.14 -1.68
C ALA A 86 11.61 -10.21 -2.55
N GLY A 87 12.56 -9.81 -3.42
CA GLY A 87 13.22 -10.73 -4.36
C GLY A 87 12.26 -11.27 -5.43
N ILE A 88 11.31 -10.43 -5.88
CA ILE A 88 10.46 -10.76 -7.03
C ILE A 88 11.16 -10.27 -8.29
N ASP A 89 11.82 -11.19 -8.97
CA ASP A 89 12.59 -10.89 -10.18
C ASP A 89 11.67 -10.63 -11.38
N GLY A 90 12.13 -9.79 -12.32
CA GLY A 90 11.43 -9.50 -13.58
C GLY A 90 10.31 -8.45 -13.49
N ALA A 91 9.73 -8.20 -12.33
CA ALA A 91 8.64 -7.26 -12.14
C ALA A 91 9.09 -5.79 -12.25
N ASP A 92 8.21 -4.94 -12.79
CA ASP A 92 8.35 -3.48 -12.74
C ASP A 92 7.67 -2.90 -11.49
N TYR A 93 8.19 -1.75 -11.01
CA TYR A 93 7.67 -1.10 -9.81
C TYR A 93 7.42 0.40 -10.05
N PHE A 94 6.16 0.79 -10.11
CA PHE A 94 5.74 2.19 -10.12
C PHE A 94 5.36 2.62 -8.71
N CYS A 95 6.36 2.90 -7.87
CA CYS A 95 6.14 3.18 -6.46
C CYS A 95 7.04 4.31 -5.94
N THR A 96 6.55 5.01 -4.93
CA THR A 96 7.34 6.00 -4.18
C THR A 96 6.73 6.25 -2.81
N VAL A 97 7.54 6.67 -1.86
CA VAL A 97 7.08 7.06 -0.52
C VAL A 97 6.02 8.15 -0.62
N GLY A 98 4.90 7.95 0.09
CA GLY A 98 3.79 8.90 0.10
C GLY A 98 2.93 8.92 -1.18
N MET A 99 3.05 7.90 -2.04
CA MET A 99 2.14 7.74 -3.17
C MET A 99 0.71 7.51 -2.67
N SER A 100 -0.24 8.07 -3.39
CA SER A 100 -1.66 8.00 -3.06
C SER A 100 -2.51 8.08 -4.34
N VAL A 101 -3.77 7.68 -4.29
CA VAL A 101 -4.70 7.82 -5.43
C VAL A 101 -4.91 9.27 -5.86
N TYR A 102 -4.57 10.24 -4.99
CA TYR A 102 -4.67 11.67 -5.28
C TYR A 102 -3.46 12.26 -6.01
N ASN A 103 -2.31 11.59 -5.96
CA ASN A 103 -1.06 12.10 -6.53
C ASN A 103 -0.41 11.21 -7.60
N ILE A 104 -0.88 9.99 -7.78
CA ILE A 104 -0.31 8.98 -8.67
C ILE A 104 -0.13 9.43 -10.13
N HIS A 105 -0.99 10.31 -10.61
CA HIS A 105 -0.92 10.86 -11.97
C HIS A 105 -0.10 12.16 -12.07
N LYS A 106 0.36 12.73 -10.95
CA LYS A 106 0.90 14.09 -10.92
C LYS A 106 2.37 14.20 -11.28
N LYS A 107 3.14 13.16 -11.03
CA LYS A 107 4.61 13.20 -11.16
C LYS A 107 5.14 11.92 -11.79
N PRO A 108 6.20 12.03 -12.63
CA PRO A 108 6.95 10.85 -13.04
C PRO A 108 7.64 10.17 -11.86
N VAL A 109 7.71 8.84 -11.92
CA VAL A 109 8.39 7.97 -10.95
C VAL A 109 9.57 7.30 -11.64
N SER A 110 10.67 7.10 -10.93
CA SER A 110 11.79 6.30 -11.43
C SER A 110 11.43 4.82 -11.30
N VAL A 111 11.20 4.18 -12.44
CA VAL A 111 10.95 2.73 -12.53
C VAL A 111 12.27 2.06 -12.88
N PRO A 112 12.76 1.07 -12.12
CA PRO A 112 14.00 0.36 -12.43
C PRO A 112 13.98 -0.16 -13.87
N HIS A 113 15.11 -0.06 -14.57
CA HIS A 113 15.31 -0.48 -15.97
C HIS A 113 14.48 0.26 -17.04
N VAL A 114 13.43 1.03 -16.66
CA VAL A 114 12.60 1.81 -17.57
C VAL A 114 13.02 3.28 -17.58
N GLY A 115 13.33 3.83 -16.42
CA GLY A 115 13.67 5.25 -16.25
C GLY A 115 12.53 6.06 -15.58
N LYS A 116 12.59 7.37 -15.74
CA LYS A 116 11.62 8.28 -15.12
C LYS A 116 10.42 8.51 -16.03
N VAL A 117 9.29 7.92 -15.65
CA VAL A 117 8.05 7.90 -16.45
C VAL A 117 6.81 8.21 -15.60
N THR A 118 5.77 8.75 -16.22
CA THR A 118 4.42 8.83 -15.63
C THR A 118 3.75 7.46 -15.73
N LEU A 119 2.71 7.22 -14.91
CA LEU A 119 1.92 5.99 -15.00
C LEU A 119 1.33 5.79 -16.41
N SER A 120 0.89 6.89 -17.06
CA SER A 120 0.36 6.82 -18.41
C SER A 120 1.40 6.39 -19.44
N GLU A 121 2.61 6.95 -19.37
CA GLU A 121 3.72 6.57 -20.26
C GLU A 121 4.11 5.11 -20.06
N LEU A 122 4.20 4.65 -18.80
CA LEU A 122 4.53 3.27 -18.48
C LEU A 122 3.50 2.29 -19.05
N LEU A 123 2.21 2.52 -18.78
CA LEU A 123 1.13 1.65 -19.23
C LEU A 123 0.89 1.69 -20.75
N ASN A 124 1.30 2.74 -21.45
CA ASN A 124 1.26 2.82 -22.90
C ASN A 124 2.51 2.21 -23.56
N GLY A 125 3.63 2.17 -22.84
CA GLY A 125 4.92 1.72 -23.37
C GLY A 125 5.19 0.22 -23.22
N LYS A 126 4.55 -0.46 -22.25
CA LYS A 126 4.73 -1.89 -21.98
C LYS A 126 3.38 -2.55 -21.67
N LYS A 127 3.21 -3.79 -22.11
CA LYS A 127 2.06 -4.62 -21.73
C LYS A 127 2.40 -5.43 -20.49
N TYR A 128 1.42 -5.49 -19.58
CA TYR A 128 1.50 -6.24 -18.33
C TYR A 128 0.38 -7.29 -18.30
N GLY A 129 0.70 -8.48 -17.84
CA GLY A 129 -0.29 -9.54 -17.60
C GLY A 129 -0.88 -9.44 -16.19
N LYS A 130 -0.09 -8.90 -15.23
CA LYS A 130 -0.46 -8.78 -13.81
C LYS A 130 -0.15 -7.39 -13.29
N ILE A 131 -1.13 -6.72 -12.67
CA ILE A 131 -0.94 -5.38 -12.09
C ILE A 131 -1.42 -5.40 -10.63
N TYR A 132 -0.48 -5.22 -9.72
CA TYR A 132 -0.72 -5.16 -8.28
C TYR A 132 -0.87 -3.72 -7.84
N ILE A 133 -1.87 -3.43 -7.00
CA ILE A 133 -2.13 -2.08 -6.50
C ILE A 133 -2.23 -2.12 -4.98
N MET A 134 -1.36 -1.38 -4.29
CA MET A 134 -1.46 -1.15 -2.84
C MET A 134 -1.32 0.33 -2.54
N LEU A 135 -2.45 0.99 -2.34
CA LEU A 135 -2.59 2.39 -1.95
C LEU A 135 -3.68 2.50 -0.89
N GLY A 136 -3.66 3.56 -0.12
CA GLY A 136 -4.73 3.81 0.84
C GLY A 136 -4.27 4.27 2.21
N ILE A 137 -3.11 3.80 2.70
CA ILE A 137 -2.61 4.21 4.03
C ILE A 137 -2.36 5.72 4.12
N ASN A 138 -1.93 6.34 3.03
CA ASN A 138 -1.68 7.78 2.95
C ASN A 138 -2.97 8.60 2.77
N GLU A 139 -4.08 7.94 2.53
CA GLU A 139 -5.42 8.51 2.37
C GLU A 139 -6.31 8.33 3.59
N VAL A 140 -5.86 7.53 4.56
CA VAL A 140 -6.56 7.40 5.84
C VAL A 140 -6.65 8.78 6.50
N GLY A 141 -7.87 9.22 6.81
CA GLY A 141 -8.15 10.58 7.30
C GLY A 141 -8.72 11.53 6.23
N TYR A 142 -8.67 11.17 4.95
CA TYR A 142 -9.40 11.89 3.91
C TYR A 142 -10.88 11.48 3.86
N LYS A 143 -11.69 12.21 3.06
CA LYS A 143 -13.08 11.83 2.86
C LYS A 143 -13.14 10.44 2.21
N PHE A 144 -13.61 9.48 2.98
CA PHE A 144 -13.56 8.06 2.67
C PHE A 144 -14.20 7.71 1.30
N SER A 145 -15.44 8.16 1.04
CA SER A 145 -16.12 7.91 -0.24
C SER A 145 -15.34 8.44 -1.44
N ARG A 146 -14.62 9.56 -1.26
CA ARG A 146 -13.81 10.15 -2.33
C ARG A 146 -12.54 9.32 -2.59
N THR A 147 -11.95 8.74 -1.56
CA THR A 147 -10.79 7.84 -1.70
C THR A 147 -11.16 6.59 -2.49
N VAL A 148 -12.29 5.96 -2.16
CA VAL A 148 -12.80 4.77 -2.88
C VAL A 148 -13.13 5.11 -4.34
N GLU A 149 -13.79 6.24 -4.60
CA GLU A 149 -14.06 6.73 -5.94
C GLU A 149 -12.77 6.90 -6.76
N LYS A 150 -11.74 7.53 -6.17
CA LYS A 150 -10.43 7.70 -6.81
C LYS A 150 -9.70 6.38 -7.07
N TYR A 151 -9.88 5.40 -6.20
CA TYR A 151 -9.35 4.07 -6.41
C TYR A 151 -10.02 3.39 -7.61
N GLN A 152 -11.34 3.50 -7.72
CA GLN A 152 -12.09 2.99 -8.87
C GLN A 152 -11.70 3.71 -10.17
N GLU A 153 -11.49 5.05 -10.13
CA GLU A 153 -10.97 5.80 -11.28
C GLU A 153 -9.60 5.28 -11.73
N LEU A 154 -8.71 4.94 -10.77
CA LEU A 154 -7.40 4.36 -11.08
C LEU A 154 -7.53 2.98 -11.75
N ILE A 155 -8.39 2.11 -11.23
CA ILE A 155 -8.65 0.80 -11.82
C ILE A 155 -9.16 0.95 -13.27
N ASN A 156 -10.13 1.82 -13.51
CA ASN A 156 -10.65 2.09 -14.84
C ASN A 156 -9.55 2.63 -15.77
N PHE A 157 -8.73 3.57 -15.28
CA PHE A 157 -7.59 4.11 -16.03
C PHE A 157 -6.58 3.03 -16.45
N ILE A 158 -6.34 2.05 -15.60
CA ILE A 158 -5.48 0.90 -15.90
C ILE A 158 -6.14 0.00 -16.92
N LYS A 159 -7.41 -0.37 -16.73
CA LYS A 159 -8.16 -1.26 -17.65
C LYS A 159 -8.26 -0.70 -19.06
N ASP A 160 -8.43 0.62 -19.20
CA ASP A 160 -8.49 1.28 -20.52
C ASP A 160 -7.18 1.12 -21.32
N ARG A 161 -6.04 0.85 -20.65
CA ARG A 161 -4.71 0.73 -21.29
C ARG A 161 -4.18 -0.70 -21.32
N GLN A 162 -4.67 -1.51 -20.39
CA GLN A 162 -4.21 -2.87 -20.10
C GLN A 162 -5.45 -3.79 -19.94
N SER A 163 -6.26 -3.90 -21.02
CA SER A 163 -7.55 -4.61 -21.01
C SER A 163 -7.43 -6.08 -20.61
N ASP A 164 -6.28 -6.70 -20.95
CA ASP A 164 -6.04 -8.12 -20.75
C ASP A 164 -5.33 -8.43 -19.43
N ALA A 165 -4.90 -7.38 -18.72
CA ALA A 165 -4.20 -7.56 -17.44
C ALA A 165 -5.17 -7.97 -16.32
N VAL A 166 -4.73 -8.91 -15.50
CA VAL A 166 -5.34 -9.20 -14.21
C VAL A 166 -4.90 -8.13 -13.21
N ILE A 167 -5.85 -7.53 -12.50
CA ILE A 167 -5.58 -6.55 -11.45
C ILE A 167 -5.70 -7.24 -10.09
N LEU A 168 -4.66 -7.10 -9.27
CA LEU A 168 -4.61 -7.64 -7.91
C LEU A 168 -4.54 -6.49 -6.90
N ILE A 169 -5.67 -6.19 -6.28
CA ILE A 169 -5.77 -5.18 -5.23
C ILE A 169 -5.22 -5.80 -3.95
N GLN A 170 -4.19 -5.21 -3.38
CA GLN A 170 -3.63 -5.63 -2.10
C GLN A 170 -4.26 -4.84 -0.96
N ALA A 171 -4.65 -5.52 0.11
CA ALA A 171 -5.07 -4.89 1.36
C ALA A 171 -3.96 -3.98 1.89
N ASN A 172 -4.34 -2.85 2.45
CA ASN A 172 -3.41 -2.07 3.26
C ASN A 172 -3.06 -2.88 4.51
N LEU A 173 -1.76 -3.08 4.76
CA LEU A 173 -1.32 -3.72 5.99
C LEU A 173 -1.76 -2.90 7.20
N HIS A 174 -2.10 -3.60 8.27
CA HIS A 174 -2.41 -2.98 9.55
C HIS A 174 -1.17 -2.25 10.12
N VAL A 175 -1.42 -1.35 11.04
CA VAL A 175 -0.40 -0.80 11.94
C VAL A 175 -0.42 -1.59 13.24
N SER A 176 0.63 -1.48 14.07
CA SER A 176 0.64 -2.17 15.35
C SER A 176 -0.54 -1.71 16.25
N LYS A 177 -0.93 -2.57 17.19
CA LYS A 177 -1.99 -2.22 18.15
C LYS A 177 -1.68 -0.92 18.90
N SER A 178 -0.43 -0.73 19.34
CA SER A 178 -0.03 0.49 20.08
C SER A 178 -0.19 1.75 19.24
N ARG A 179 0.16 1.71 17.95
CA ARG A 179 -0.07 2.82 17.04
C ARG A 179 -1.56 3.03 16.79
N SER A 180 -2.29 1.96 16.50
CA SER A 180 -3.73 2.03 16.26
C SER A 180 -4.51 2.65 17.42
N ASP A 181 -4.13 2.32 18.66
CA ASP A 181 -4.78 2.85 19.86
C ASP A 181 -4.46 4.34 20.10
N SER A 182 -3.29 4.82 19.66
CA SER A 182 -2.80 6.17 19.90
C SER A 182 -3.06 7.16 18.76
N ASP A 183 -3.17 6.68 17.52
CA ASP A 183 -3.37 7.53 16.33
C ASP A 183 -4.86 7.61 15.98
N LYS A 184 -5.43 8.83 16.08
CA LYS A 184 -6.85 9.06 15.77
C LYS A 184 -7.16 8.97 14.26
N ILE A 185 -6.17 9.04 13.41
CA ILE A 185 -6.31 9.05 11.94
C ILE A 185 -5.90 7.70 11.36
N VAL A 186 -4.64 7.33 11.56
CA VAL A 186 -4.08 6.07 11.01
C VAL A 186 -4.22 4.98 12.06
N ASN A 187 -5.36 4.31 12.08
CA ASN A 187 -5.66 3.21 12.98
C ASN A 187 -6.32 2.04 12.23
N ASN A 188 -6.30 0.87 12.84
CA ASN A 188 -6.77 -0.35 12.19
C ASN A 188 -8.28 -0.34 11.92
N LEU A 189 -9.08 0.39 12.69
CA LEU A 189 -10.50 0.54 12.37
C LEU A 189 -10.70 1.26 11.03
N ALA A 190 -9.96 2.34 10.79
CA ALA A 190 -10.03 3.10 9.54
C ALA A 190 -9.42 2.31 8.38
N ILE A 191 -8.31 1.59 8.61
CA ILE A 191 -7.68 0.71 7.61
C ILE A 191 -8.64 -0.41 7.22
N ASN A 192 -9.25 -1.11 8.17
CA ASN A 192 -10.23 -2.16 7.93
C ASN A 192 -11.43 -1.68 7.13
N LYS A 193 -11.95 -0.50 7.47
CA LYS A 193 -13.05 0.11 6.71
C LYS A 193 -12.65 0.36 5.25
N LEU A 194 -11.44 0.85 5.00
CA LEU A 194 -10.94 1.06 3.64
C LEU A 194 -10.74 -0.28 2.93
N ASN A 195 -10.08 -1.23 3.55
CA ASN A 195 -9.84 -2.57 3.00
C ASN A 195 -11.15 -3.27 2.63
N ALA A 196 -12.18 -3.18 3.48
CA ALA A 196 -13.50 -3.74 3.21
C ALA A 196 -14.19 -3.10 1.98
N GLU A 197 -13.96 -1.83 1.70
CA GLU A 197 -14.50 -1.21 0.49
C GLU A 197 -13.65 -1.55 -0.75
N LEU A 198 -12.33 -1.62 -0.60
CA LEU A 198 -11.44 -2.02 -1.70
C LEU A 198 -11.68 -3.46 -2.12
N SER A 199 -11.96 -4.37 -1.19
CA SER A 199 -12.28 -5.76 -1.50
C SER A 199 -13.55 -5.93 -2.36
N LYS A 200 -14.52 -5.01 -2.27
CA LYS A 200 -15.74 -5.02 -3.11
C LYS A 200 -15.46 -4.64 -4.58
N LEU A 201 -14.29 -4.09 -4.88
CA LEU A 201 -13.89 -3.78 -6.26
C LEU A 201 -13.42 -5.02 -7.02
N ALA A 202 -13.13 -6.11 -6.31
CA ALA A 202 -12.81 -7.39 -6.92
C ALA A 202 -14.06 -8.03 -7.54
N ASP A 203 -13.90 -8.57 -8.77
CA ASP A 203 -14.96 -9.23 -9.52
C ASP A 203 -14.78 -10.77 -9.59
N GLY A 204 -13.65 -11.27 -9.04
CA GLY A 204 -13.28 -12.68 -9.07
C GLY A 204 -12.97 -13.23 -10.47
N LYS A 205 -12.76 -12.36 -11.46
CA LYS A 205 -12.48 -12.74 -12.86
C LYS A 205 -11.25 -12.05 -13.43
N SER A 206 -11.23 -10.74 -13.38
CA SER A 206 -10.13 -9.90 -13.88
C SER A 206 -9.60 -8.95 -12.79
N ILE A 207 -10.29 -8.86 -11.67
CA ILE A 207 -9.87 -8.09 -10.50
C ILE A 207 -10.00 -9.00 -9.28
N PHE A 208 -8.89 -9.22 -8.59
CA PHE A 208 -8.80 -10.03 -7.37
C PHE A 208 -8.36 -9.18 -6.19
N TYR A 209 -8.59 -9.67 -4.99
CA TYR A 209 -8.18 -9.03 -3.76
C TYR A 209 -7.27 -9.95 -2.95
N LEU A 210 -6.12 -9.43 -2.52
CA LEU A 210 -5.12 -10.14 -1.72
C LEU A 210 -4.98 -9.46 -0.36
N ASP A 211 -5.08 -10.22 0.72
CA ASP A 211 -4.92 -9.71 2.08
C ASP A 211 -3.74 -10.38 2.79
N ALA A 212 -2.58 -9.71 2.75
CA ALA A 212 -1.36 -10.19 3.40
C ALA A 212 -1.33 -9.91 4.92
N ASN A 213 -2.34 -9.30 5.51
CA ASN A 213 -2.43 -9.13 6.97
C ASN A 213 -2.39 -10.48 7.69
N VAL A 214 -2.88 -11.54 7.07
CA VAL A 214 -2.82 -12.92 7.60
C VAL A 214 -1.40 -13.41 7.92
N LEU A 215 -0.35 -12.82 7.32
CA LEU A 215 1.05 -13.15 7.57
C LEU A 215 1.65 -12.38 8.75
N PHE A 216 1.12 -11.20 9.01
CA PHE A 216 1.84 -10.20 9.81
C PHE A 216 1.10 -9.76 11.06
N ASP A 217 -0.19 -9.99 11.13
CA ASP A 217 -0.99 -9.66 12.30
C ASP A 217 -0.69 -10.61 13.46
N ASP A 218 -0.83 -10.07 14.67
CA ASP A 218 -0.86 -10.83 15.91
C ASP A 218 -2.31 -11.09 16.39
N GLU A 219 -2.47 -11.68 17.56
CA GLU A 219 -3.76 -11.99 18.17
C GLU A 219 -4.63 -10.73 18.42
N SER A 220 -4.04 -9.54 18.39
CA SER A 220 -4.78 -8.27 18.53
C SER A 220 -5.46 -7.82 17.23
N GLY A 221 -5.18 -8.48 16.11
CA GLY A 221 -5.64 -8.09 14.77
C GLY A 221 -4.91 -6.85 14.24
N GLY A 222 -3.69 -6.64 14.64
CA GLY A 222 -2.80 -5.59 14.15
C GLY A 222 -1.42 -6.13 13.85
N LEU A 223 -0.64 -5.34 13.10
CA LEU A 223 0.74 -5.68 12.78
C LEU A 223 1.51 -6.04 14.04
N SER A 224 2.07 -7.26 14.06
CA SER A 224 2.85 -7.76 15.18
C SER A 224 4.06 -6.85 15.47
N ALA A 225 4.24 -6.49 16.75
CA ALA A 225 5.24 -5.50 17.16
C ALA A 225 6.68 -5.97 16.90
N ASP A 226 6.93 -7.28 16.85
CA ASP A 226 8.24 -7.86 16.54
C ASP A 226 8.59 -7.83 15.04
N LYS A 227 7.62 -7.47 14.19
CA LYS A 227 7.78 -7.40 12.73
C LYS A 227 8.03 -5.98 12.21
N SER A 228 7.98 -4.97 13.06
CA SER A 228 8.09 -3.55 12.69
C SER A 228 8.78 -2.73 13.79
N GLU A 229 9.66 -1.79 13.39
CA GLU A 229 10.26 -0.83 14.33
C GLU A 229 9.37 0.40 14.52
N ASP A 230 8.79 0.89 13.44
CA ASP A 230 7.98 2.13 13.41
C ASP A 230 6.48 1.88 13.51
N SER A 231 6.09 0.64 13.80
CA SER A 231 4.70 0.20 13.93
C SER A 231 3.87 0.29 12.63
N THR A 232 4.54 0.40 11.47
CA THR A 232 3.89 0.62 10.16
C THR A 232 4.54 -0.18 9.04
N HIS A 233 5.87 -0.12 8.95
CA HIS A 233 6.64 -0.79 7.91
C HIS A 233 7.26 -2.07 8.47
N LEU A 234 7.22 -3.13 7.68
CA LEU A 234 7.88 -4.38 8.03
C LEU A 234 9.40 -4.21 8.06
N TYR A 235 10.08 -4.97 8.90
CA TYR A 235 11.52 -5.17 8.73
C TYR A 235 11.82 -5.84 7.38
N ALA A 236 12.95 -5.51 6.77
CA ALA A 236 13.39 -6.01 5.46
C ALA A 236 13.23 -7.53 5.28
N LYS A 237 13.55 -8.32 6.32
CA LYS A 237 13.48 -9.78 6.29
C LYS A 237 12.09 -10.35 6.00
N TYR A 238 11.01 -9.63 6.33
CA TYR A 238 9.63 -10.09 6.13
C TYR A 238 9.08 -9.80 4.72
N TYR A 239 9.71 -8.89 3.96
CA TYR A 239 9.29 -8.63 2.58
C TYR A 239 9.53 -9.82 1.66
N LYS A 240 10.55 -10.66 1.93
CA LYS A 240 10.78 -11.89 1.18
C LYS A 240 9.62 -12.89 1.36
N GLU A 241 9.16 -13.08 2.59
CA GLU A 241 7.99 -13.89 2.90
C GLU A 241 6.75 -13.36 2.18
N TRP A 242 6.54 -12.05 2.23
CA TRP A 242 5.44 -11.39 1.53
C TRP A 242 5.51 -11.58 0.01
N GLY A 243 6.68 -11.40 -0.59
CA GLY A 243 6.88 -11.62 -2.03
C GLY A 243 6.56 -13.05 -2.45
N GLN A 244 7.06 -14.04 -1.72
CA GLN A 244 6.76 -15.45 -1.96
C GLN A 244 5.26 -15.76 -1.85
N TRP A 245 4.61 -15.21 -0.82
CA TRP A 245 3.17 -15.34 -0.64
C TRP A 245 2.38 -14.71 -1.80
N ILE A 246 2.76 -13.51 -2.27
CA ILE A 246 2.13 -12.86 -3.44
C ILE A 246 2.21 -13.77 -4.66
N VAL A 247 3.39 -14.32 -4.97
CA VAL A 247 3.59 -15.22 -6.13
C VAL A 247 2.70 -16.46 -6.00
N THR A 248 2.68 -17.09 -4.84
CA THR A 248 1.87 -18.29 -4.59
C THR A 248 0.37 -18.00 -4.71
N GLN A 249 -0.12 -16.91 -4.10
CA GLN A 249 -1.55 -16.55 -4.19
C GLN A 249 -1.94 -16.21 -5.64
N THR A 250 -1.05 -15.55 -6.37
CA THR A 250 -1.31 -15.21 -7.77
C THR A 250 -1.39 -16.47 -8.62
N ALA A 251 -0.48 -17.42 -8.46
CA ALA A 251 -0.52 -18.70 -9.18
C ALA A 251 -1.84 -19.45 -8.92
N SER A 252 -2.31 -19.48 -7.69
CA SER A 252 -3.59 -20.11 -7.32
C SER A 252 -4.79 -19.41 -7.98
N LEU A 253 -4.80 -18.07 -8.07
CA LEU A 253 -5.93 -17.32 -8.60
C LEU A 253 -6.04 -17.35 -10.12
N ILE A 254 -4.91 -17.40 -10.85
CA ILE A 254 -4.89 -17.31 -12.32
C ILE A 254 -4.49 -18.62 -13.01
N GLY A 255 -4.03 -19.63 -12.25
CA GLY A 255 -3.71 -20.97 -12.75
C GLY A 255 -4.92 -21.90 -12.88
N GLU A 256 -6.08 -21.52 -12.34
CA GLU A 256 -7.34 -22.29 -12.40
C GLU A 256 -8.23 -21.91 -13.60
N GLY A 257 -7.70 -21.17 -14.59
CA GLY A 257 -8.43 -20.67 -15.77
C GLY A 257 -8.21 -21.49 -17.07
#